data_6590ef51f82216dead022b53da131526
#
_entry.id   6590ef51f82216dead022b53da131526
#
_cell.length_a   1.000
_cell.length_b   1.000
_cell.length_c   1.000
_cell.angle_alpha   90.00
_cell.angle_beta   90.00
_cell.angle_gamma   90.00
#
_symmetry.space_group_name_H-M   'P 1'
#
loop_
_entity.id
_entity.type
_entity.pdbx_description
1 polymer ?
#
loop_
_entity_poly.entity_id
_entity_poly.type
_entity_poly.pdbx_seq_one_letter_code
_entity_poly.pdbx_strand_id
1 'polypeptide(L)'
;MKKGKKLLILASLLLAASALFAAGTTMEDVCNKLAKHPITKGEFIQTKTIKATKRALKSSGEFIFSLDGIMWKTLKPFPSSMIVTTKSVIQVAADGSKTVIDVSDNQIFGSIATTLVAVFSNDVKQLKANFNTTFNDKGDGSWELILNPKDSTIASVMQTLTLGGRNYATEASIDSIVMTEASGNTIKYDFINQTYPEELTQNEKDNFGS
;
A
#
# COMPACT_ATOMS: atom_id res chain seq x y z
N MET A 1 80.26 30.26 -0.24
CA MET A 1 79.31 29.84 -1.30
C MET A 1 78.74 28.50 -0.95
N LYS A 2 77.55 28.42 -0.37
CA LYS A 2 76.77 27.16 -0.12
C LYS A 2 75.37 27.35 -0.62
N LYS A 3 75.00 26.64 -1.67
CA LYS A 3 73.68 26.64 -2.27
C LYS A 3 72.74 25.82 -1.41
N GLY A 4 71.73 26.46 -0.82
CA GLY A 4 70.60 25.78 -0.12
C GLY A 4 69.65 25.17 -1.12
N LYS A 5 69.50 23.88 -1.06
CA LYS A 5 68.44 23.15 -1.79
C LYS A 5 67.10 23.33 -1.01
N LYS A 6 66.11 24.01 -1.60
CA LYS A 6 64.76 24.06 -1.11
C LYS A 6 64.07 22.74 -1.49
N LEU A 7 63.75 21.96 -0.48
CA LEU A 7 62.95 20.73 -0.59
C LEU A 7 61.48 21.13 -0.66
N LEU A 8 60.86 21.01 -1.83
CA LEU A 8 59.41 21.15 -2.02
C LEU A 8 58.76 19.86 -1.56
N ILE A 9 58.09 19.88 -0.39
CA ILE A 9 57.22 18.82 0.04
C ILE A 9 55.87 19.04 -0.61
N LEU A 10 55.57 18.22 -1.65
CA LEU A 10 54.27 18.17 -2.29
C LEU A 10 53.36 17.32 -1.42
N ALA A 11 52.54 17.99 -0.59
CA ALA A 11 51.48 17.32 0.17
C ALA A 11 50.35 16.95 -0.78
N SER A 12 50.36 15.70 -1.24
CA SER A 12 49.22 15.09 -1.95
C SER A 12 48.05 14.86 -0.98
N LEU A 13 47.10 15.78 -0.98
CA LEU A 13 45.83 15.65 -0.29
C LEU A 13 45.01 14.59 -1.05
N LEU A 14 45.06 13.33 -0.60
CA LEU A 14 44.11 12.30 -1.06
C LEU A 14 42.73 12.70 -0.52
N LEU A 15 41.88 13.31 -1.34
CA LEU A 15 40.45 13.41 -1.13
C LEU A 15 39.87 11.99 -1.27
N ALA A 16 39.73 11.27 -0.16
CA ALA A 16 38.91 10.09 -0.10
C ALA A 16 37.45 10.56 -0.24
N ALA A 17 36.96 10.60 -1.48
CA ALA A 17 35.53 10.70 -1.75
C ALA A 17 34.87 9.41 -1.20
N SER A 18 34.44 9.45 0.04
CA SER A 18 33.53 8.45 0.59
C SER A 18 32.26 8.52 -0.24
N ALA A 19 32.13 7.65 -1.24
CA ALA A 19 30.84 7.39 -1.87
C ALA A 19 29.92 6.85 -0.75
N LEU A 20 29.12 7.74 -0.16
CA LEU A 20 27.96 7.32 0.59
C LEU A 20 27.06 6.61 -0.44
N PHE A 21 27.19 5.30 -0.51
CA PHE A 21 26.13 4.49 -1.08
C PHE A 21 24.90 4.77 -0.22
N ALA A 22 24.00 5.61 -0.68
CA ALA A 22 22.67 5.72 -0.10
C ALA A 22 22.10 4.28 -0.12
N ALA A 23 21.96 3.68 1.05
CA ALA A 23 21.28 2.40 1.15
C ALA A 23 19.93 2.58 0.45
N GLY A 24 19.65 1.70 -0.52
CA GLY A 24 18.38 1.76 -1.26
C GLY A 24 17.21 1.68 -0.29
N THR A 25 16.07 2.22 -0.69
CA THR A 25 14.82 2.14 0.08
C THR A 25 14.46 0.67 0.35
N THR A 26 14.12 0.36 1.58
CA THR A 26 13.67 -0.99 1.97
C THR A 26 12.15 -1.02 2.21
N MET A 27 11.59 -2.23 2.22
CA MET A 27 10.18 -2.41 2.58
C MET A 27 9.91 -1.91 4.01
N GLU A 28 10.82 -2.20 4.93
CA GLU A 28 10.76 -1.75 6.32
C GLU A 28 10.74 -0.22 6.44
N ASP A 29 11.57 0.48 5.66
CA ASP A 29 11.60 1.95 5.62
C ASP A 29 10.27 2.53 5.15
N VAL A 30 9.70 1.96 4.09
CA VAL A 30 8.40 2.39 3.55
C VAL A 30 7.29 2.13 4.55
N CYS A 31 7.19 0.92 5.12
CA CYS A 31 6.18 0.59 6.12
C CYS A 31 6.30 1.47 7.38
N ASN A 32 7.53 1.76 7.85
CA ASN A 32 7.76 2.69 8.95
C ASN A 32 7.23 4.10 8.68
N LYS A 33 7.38 4.58 7.44
CA LYS A 33 6.89 5.91 7.05
C LYS A 33 5.38 5.94 6.87
N LEU A 34 4.78 4.90 6.28
CA LEU A 34 3.33 4.75 6.15
C LEU A 34 2.64 4.70 7.52
N ALA A 35 3.25 4.02 8.49
CA ALA A 35 2.71 3.91 9.86
C ALA A 35 2.69 5.22 10.64
N LYS A 36 3.32 6.29 10.15
CA LYS A 36 3.19 7.64 10.73
C LYS A 36 1.81 8.25 10.50
N HIS A 37 1.08 7.75 9.51
CA HIS A 37 -0.25 8.19 9.14
C HIS A 37 -1.26 7.05 9.40
N PRO A 38 -1.73 6.90 10.66
CA PRO A 38 -2.65 5.81 11.01
C PRO A 38 -4.01 5.91 10.31
N ILE A 39 -4.32 7.08 9.74
CA ILE A 39 -5.51 7.31 8.94
C ILE A 39 -5.11 7.95 7.62
N THR A 40 -5.52 7.34 6.52
CA THR A 40 -5.38 7.90 5.17
C THR A 40 -6.76 7.93 4.53
N LYS A 41 -7.17 9.09 4.04
CA LYS A 41 -8.43 9.28 3.29
C LYS A 41 -8.13 9.86 1.92
N GLY A 42 -9.02 9.61 0.97
CA GLY A 42 -8.90 10.19 -0.36
C GLY A 42 -9.94 9.65 -1.31
N GLU A 43 -9.67 9.85 -2.58
CA GLU A 43 -10.50 9.35 -3.67
C GLU A 43 -9.78 8.22 -4.39
N PHE A 44 -10.55 7.35 -5.06
CA PHE A 44 -9.97 6.31 -5.90
C PHE A 44 -10.63 6.29 -7.28
N ILE A 45 -9.84 5.83 -8.25
CA ILE A 45 -10.31 5.35 -9.55
C ILE A 45 -9.99 3.86 -9.62
N GLN A 46 -11.04 3.05 -9.72
CA GLN A 46 -10.89 1.61 -9.93
C GLN A 46 -11.01 1.28 -11.41
N THR A 47 -10.13 0.42 -11.89
CA THR A 47 -10.20 -0.16 -13.23
C THR A 47 -10.14 -1.69 -13.12
N LYS A 48 -11.25 -2.38 -13.41
CA LYS A 48 -11.28 -3.84 -13.54
C LYS A 48 -11.12 -4.23 -15.00
N THR A 49 -10.03 -4.92 -15.31
CA THR A 49 -9.76 -5.43 -16.67
C THR A 49 -10.08 -6.92 -16.74
N ILE A 50 -10.97 -7.30 -17.65
CA ILE A 50 -11.35 -8.68 -17.91
C ILE A 50 -10.38 -9.25 -18.92
N LYS A 51 -9.57 -10.22 -18.53
CA LYS A 51 -8.51 -10.82 -19.35
C LYS A 51 -9.05 -11.38 -20.68
N ALA A 52 -10.15 -12.12 -20.63
CA ALA A 52 -10.71 -12.81 -21.78
C ALA A 52 -11.19 -11.85 -22.88
N THR A 53 -11.77 -10.70 -22.52
CA THR A 53 -12.36 -9.73 -23.46
C THR A 53 -11.54 -8.46 -23.59
N LYS A 54 -10.53 -8.28 -22.77
CA LYS A 54 -9.73 -7.03 -22.62
C LYS A 54 -10.58 -5.78 -22.32
N ARG A 55 -11.82 -5.98 -21.87
CA ARG A 55 -12.71 -4.88 -21.48
C ARG A 55 -12.28 -4.32 -20.13
N ALA A 56 -12.27 -3.01 -20.03
CA ALA A 56 -12.03 -2.29 -18.79
C ALA A 56 -13.36 -1.70 -18.27
N LEU A 57 -13.68 -2.03 -17.03
CA LEU A 57 -14.80 -1.44 -16.27
C LEU A 57 -14.22 -0.44 -15.28
N LYS A 58 -14.76 0.77 -15.25
CA LYS A 58 -14.28 1.84 -14.37
C LYS A 58 -15.33 2.17 -13.33
N SER A 59 -14.87 2.40 -12.10
CA SER A 59 -15.65 2.99 -11.02
C SER A 59 -14.78 4.00 -10.27
N SER A 60 -15.40 4.86 -9.49
CA SER A 60 -14.70 5.84 -8.68
C SER A 60 -15.45 6.12 -7.39
N GLY A 61 -14.74 6.59 -6.39
CA GLY A 61 -15.32 6.86 -5.08
C GLY A 61 -14.30 7.36 -4.08
N GLU A 62 -14.62 7.19 -2.81
CA GLU A 62 -13.84 7.63 -1.66
C GLU A 62 -13.34 6.41 -0.87
N PHE A 63 -12.21 6.56 -0.19
CA PHE A 63 -11.69 5.52 0.68
C PHE A 63 -11.22 6.08 2.03
N ILE A 64 -11.25 5.21 3.03
CA ILE A 64 -10.57 5.42 4.31
C ILE A 64 -9.77 4.15 4.60
N PHE A 65 -8.48 4.32 4.87
CA PHE A 65 -7.62 3.32 5.49
C PHE A 65 -7.35 3.76 6.92
N SER A 66 -7.56 2.87 7.88
CA SER A 66 -7.26 3.10 9.28
C SER A 66 -6.86 1.80 9.97
N LEU A 67 -6.41 1.89 11.22
CA LEU A 67 -6.13 0.70 12.03
C LEU A 67 -7.43 -0.04 12.43
N ASP A 68 -8.59 0.63 12.41
CA ASP A 68 -9.90 0.03 12.67
C ASP A 68 -10.41 -0.80 11.49
N GLY A 69 -9.89 -0.53 10.29
CA GLY A 69 -10.27 -1.22 9.06
C GLY A 69 -10.19 -0.32 7.83
N ILE A 70 -10.88 -0.77 6.81
CA ILE A 70 -10.86 -0.15 5.49
C ILE A 70 -12.29 0.10 5.04
N MET A 71 -12.55 1.30 4.51
CA MET A 71 -13.81 1.64 3.87
C MET A 71 -13.55 2.03 2.42
N TRP A 72 -14.27 1.39 1.50
CA TRP A 72 -14.44 1.81 0.12
C TRP A 72 -15.88 2.23 -0.12
N LYS A 73 -16.08 3.46 -0.56
CA LYS A 73 -17.38 4.00 -0.93
C LYS A 73 -17.37 4.34 -2.41
N THR A 74 -17.87 3.43 -3.24
CA THR A 74 -18.07 3.68 -4.66
C THR A 74 -19.19 4.70 -4.86
N LEU A 75 -18.92 5.73 -5.66
CA LEU A 75 -19.87 6.79 -5.99
C LEU A 75 -20.41 6.63 -7.42
N LYS A 76 -19.57 6.14 -8.33
CA LYS A 76 -19.90 5.98 -9.76
C LYS A 76 -19.39 4.63 -10.27
N PRO A 77 -20.09 3.98 -11.23
CA PRO A 77 -21.40 4.34 -11.78
C PRO A 77 -22.56 3.95 -10.85
N PHE A 78 -22.38 2.96 -9.97
CA PHE A 78 -23.41 2.46 -9.06
C PHE A 78 -22.94 2.67 -7.62
N PRO A 79 -23.63 3.52 -6.84
CA PRO A 79 -23.25 3.76 -5.45
C PRO A 79 -23.28 2.46 -4.63
N SER A 80 -22.25 2.24 -3.84
CA SER A 80 -22.18 1.13 -2.88
C SER A 80 -21.07 1.42 -1.89
N SER A 81 -21.11 0.79 -0.72
CA SER A 81 -19.96 0.85 0.18
C SER A 81 -19.59 -0.53 0.70
N MET A 82 -18.31 -0.70 0.97
CA MET A 82 -17.76 -1.87 1.61
C MET A 82 -16.85 -1.42 2.75
N ILE A 83 -17.11 -1.96 3.93
CA ILE A 83 -16.32 -1.71 5.12
C ILE A 83 -15.77 -3.06 5.56
N VAL A 84 -14.44 -3.14 5.71
CA VAL A 84 -13.75 -4.35 6.13
C VAL A 84 -13.01 -4.05 7.41
N THR A 85 -13.39 -4.76 8.47
CA THR A 85 -12.73 -4.73 9.77
C THR A 85 -12.01 -6.05 10.03
N THR A 86 -11.37 -6.18 11.17
CA THR A 86 -10.80 -7.46 11.60
C THR A 86 -11.85 -8.52 11.94
N LYS A 87 -13.13 -8.13 12.07
CA LYS A 87 -14.24 -9.03 12.49
C LYS A 87 -15.25 -9.28 11.38
N SER A 88 -15.54 -8.29 10.55
CA SER A 88 -16.64 -8.37 9.60
C SER A 88 -16.36 -7.61 8.30
N VAL A 89 -17.03 -8.04 7.26
CA VAL A 89 -17.19 -7.30 6.00
C VAL A 89 -18.64 -6.82 5.93
N ILE A 90 -18.82 -5.52 5.86
CA ILE A 90 -20.14 -4.88 5.74
C ILE A 90 -20.25 -4.35 4.32
N GLN A 91 -21.24 -4.79 3.59
CA GLN A 91 -21.59 -4.27 2.26
C GLN A 91 -22.91 -3.54 2.30
N VAL A 92 -22.95 -2.35 1.74
CA VAL A 92 -24.19 -1.57 1.59
C VAL A 92 -24.38 -1.31 0.10
N ALA A 93 -25.49 -1.81 -0.45
CA ALA A 93 -25.86 -1.63 -1.84
C ALA A 93 -26.50 -0.25 -2.10
N ALA A 94 -26.72 0.09 -3.37
CA ALA A 94 -27.29 1.38 -3.78
C ALA A 94 -28.70 1.64 -3.22
N ASP A 95 -29.49 0.60 -2.97
CA ASP A 95 -30.81 0.66 -2.37
C ASP A 95 -30.80 0.78 -0.84
N GLY A 96 -29.61 0.82 -0.22
CA GLY A 96 -29.41 0.86 1.22
C GLY A 96 -29.47 -0.51 1.90
N SER A 97 -29.66 -1.60 1.16
CA SER A 97 -29.62 -2.95 1.74
C SER A 97 -28.23 -3.24 2.29
N LYS A 98 -28.18 -3.79 3.52
CA LYS A 98 -26.93 -4.06 4.24
C LYS A 98 -26.75 -5.57 4.41
N THR A 99 -25.59 -6.06 3.98
CA THR A 99 -25.15 -7.43 4.23
C THR A 99 -23.92 -7.39 5.13
N VAL A 100 -23.95 -8.16 6.22
CA VAL A 100 -22.83 -8.33 7.15
C VAL A 100 -22.33 -9.76 7.01
N ILE A 101 -21.06 -9.93 6.70
CA ILE A 101 -20.40 -11.22 6.54
C ILE A 101 -19.30 -11.29 7.61
N ASP A 102 -19.24 -12.36 8.37
CA ASP A 102 -18.11 -12.60 9.26
C ASP A 102 -16.84 -12.84 8.44
N VAL A 103 -15.70 -12.31 8.90
CA VAL A 103 -14.41 -12.49 8.20
C VAL A 103 -14.03 -13.98 8.16
N SER A 104 -14.45 -14.78 9.15
CA SER A 104 -14.25 -16.23 9.15
C SER A 104 -14.94 -16.93 7.98
N ASP A 105 -16.05 -16.38 7.48
CA ASP A 105 -16.81 -16.92 6.36
C ASP A 105 -16.29 -16.42 5.00
N ASN A 106 -15.46 -15.38 5.00
CA ASN A 106 -14.86 -14.81 3.78
C ASN A 106 -13.39 -14.44 3.96
N GLN A 107 -12.55 -15.46 3.97
CA GLN A 107 -11.11 -15.34 4.21
C GLN A 107 -10.39 -14.37 3.25
N ILE A 108 -10.92 -14.16 2.05
CA ILE A 108 -10.28 -13.31 1.02
C ILE A 108 -10.32 -11.85 1.45
N PHE A 109 -11.51 -11.35 1.81
CA PHE A 109 -11.64 -9.96 2.27
C PHE A 109 -10.88 -9.73 3.58
N GLY A 110 -10.95 -10.71 4.50
CA GLY A 110 -10.17 -10.68 5.74
C GLY A 110 -8.66 -10.59 5.47
N SER A 111 -8.16 -11.37 4.52
CA SER A 111 -6.75 -11.36 4.14
C SER A 111 -6.32 -10.02 3.53
N ILE A 112 -7.10 -9.43 2.63
CA ILE A 112 -6.79 -8.12 2.04
C ILE A 112 -6.76 -7.04 3.11
N ALA A 113 -7.79 -6.98 3.97
CA ALA A 113 -7.84 -6.00 5.06
C ALA A 113 -6.68 -6.16 6.03
N THR A 114 -6.42 -7.38 6.49
CA THR A 114 -5.31 -7.69 7.41
C THR A 114 -3.96 -7.32 6.77
N THR A 115 -3.81 -7.53 5.45
CA THR A 115 -2.60 -7.16 4.71
C THR A 115 -2.39 -5.65 4.71
N LEU A 116 -3.43 -4.88 4.38
CA LEU A 116 -3.33 -3.43 4.36
C LEU A 116 -3.11 -2.85 5.76
N VAL A 117 -3.82 -3.36 6.77
CA VAL A 117 -3.56 -2.99 8.17
C VAL A 117 -2.11 -3.28 8.55
N ALA A 118 -1.56 -4.45 8.18
CA ALA A 118 -0.18 -4.80 8.48
C ALA A 118 0.83 -3.85 7.81
N VAL A 119 0.54 -3.36 6.60
CA VAL A 119 1.38 -2.33 5.93
C VAL A 119 1.36 -1.02 6.71
N PHE A 120 0.17 -0.53 7.09
CA PHE A 120 0.00 0.75 7.80
C PHE A 120 0.41 0.69 9.27
N SER A 121 0.43 -0.50 9.90
CA SER A 121 0.93 -0.70 11.27
C SER A 121 2.41 -1.09 11.34
N ASN A 122 3.11 -1.14 10.18
CA ASN A 122 4.49 -1.61 10.07
C ASN A 122 4.70 -3.05 10.57
N ASP A 123 3.69 -3.90 10.48
CA ASP A 123 3.83 -5.31 10.83
C ASP A 123 4.39 -6.14 9.65
N VAL A 124 5.65 -5.83 9.29
CA VAL A 124 6.38 -6.53 8.24
C VAL A 124 6.49 -8.04 8.53
N LYS A 125 6.50 -8.44 9.80
CA LYS A 125 6.54 -9.85 10.20
C LYS A 125 5.27 -10.57 9.76
N GLN A 126 4.10 -9.98 9.99
CA GLN A 126 2.82 -10.53 9.55
C GLN A 126 2.73 -10.61 8.02
N LEU A 127 3.20 -9.57 7.30
CA LEU A 127 3.27 -9.60 5.85
C LEU A 127 4.10 -10.79 5.35
N LYS A 128 5.32 -10.96 5.89
CA LYS A 128 6.21 -12.08 5.53
C LYS A 128 5.68 -13.44 5.98
N ALA A 129 4.85 -13.51 7.01
CA ALA A 129 4.21 -14.76 7.44
C ALA A 129 3.16 -15.23 6.41
N ASN A 130 2.34 -14.31 5.89
CA ASN A 130 1.20 -14.63 5.04
C ASN A 130 1.53 -14.61 3.53
N PHE A 131 2.59 -13.88 3.13
CA PHE A 131 2.95 -13.70 1.73
C PHE A 131 4.43 -13.97 1.46
N ASN A 132 4.73 -14.44 0.25
CA ASN A 132 6.05 -14.28 -0.34
C ASN A 132 6.13 -12.85 -0.87
N THR A 133 7.04 -12.06 -0.28
CA THR A 133 7.15 -10.63 -0.55
C THR A 133 8.33 -10.33 -1.47
N THR A 134 8.12 -9.47 -2.46
CA THR A 134 9.19 -8.89 -3.28
C THR A 134 9.07 -7.37 -3.23
N PHE A 135 10.10 -6.70 -2.77
CA PHE A 135 10.16 -5.24 -2.72
C PHE A 135 11.13 -4.72 -3.79
N ASN A 136 10.68 -3.74 -4.56
CA ASN A 136 11.44 -3.11 -5.63
C ASN A 136 11.51 -1.60 -5.37
N ASP A 137 12.69 -1.09 -5.03
CA ASP A 137 13.02 0.33 -5.14
C ASP A 137 13.31 0.63 -6.61
N LYS A 138 12.57 1.55 -7.22
CA LYS A 138 12.75 1.91 -8.63
C LYS A 138 13.87 2.93 -8.86
N GLY A 139 14.44 3.48 -7.78
CA GLY A 139 15.54 4.45 -7.85
C GLY A 139 15.13 5.89 -8.18
N ASP A 140 13.84 6.13 -8.50
CA ASP A 140 13.27 7.46 -8.81
C ASP A 140 12.37 8.00 -7.69
N GLY A 141 12.47 7.38 -6.50
CA GLY A 141 11.61 7.63 -5.35
C GLY A 141 10.30 6.87 -5.40
N SER A 142 10.00 6.11 -6.45
CA SER A 142 8.86 5.19 -6.46
C SER A 142 9.28 3.81 -5.97
N TRP A 143 8.32 3.10 -5.38
CA TRP A 143 8.50 1.75 -4.87
C TRP A 143 7.33 0.85 -5.26
N GLU A 144 7.58 -0.45 -5.22
CA GLU A 144 6.61 -1.49 -5.48
C GLU A 144 6.80 -2.66 -4.51
N LEU A 145 5.72 -3.11 -3.90
CA LEU A 145 5.68 -4.30 -3.04
C LEU A 145 4.73 -5.33 -3.65
N ILE A 146 5.27 -6.46 -4.06
CA ILE A 146 4.52 -7.58 -4.64
C ILE A 146 4.33 -8.63 -3.55
N LEU A 147 3.08 -9.01 -3.33
CA LEU A 147 2.64 -9.96 -2.33
C LEU A 147 1.98 -11.16 -3.03
N ASN A 148 2.60 -12.34 -2.90
CA ASN A 148 2.05 -13.59 -3.41
C ASN A 148 1.55 -14.42 -2.22
N PRO A 149 0.25 -14.75 -2.13
CA PRO A 149 -0.30 -15.50 -1.00
C PRO A 149 0.40 -16.84 -0.81
N LYS A 150 0.67 -17.20 0.46
CA LYS A 150 1.16 -18.54 0.83
C LYS A 150 0.01 -19.51 1.07
N ASP A 151 -1.14 -19.00 1.53
CA ASP A 151 -2.34 -19.80 1.73
C ASP A 151 -2.99 -20.17 0.40
N SER A 152 -3.28 -21.47 0.20
CA SER A 152 -3.81 -21.99 -1.04
C SER A 152 -5.24 -21.54 -1.33
N THR A 153 -6.06 -21.29 -0.29
CA THR A 153 -7.43 -20.81 -0.44
C THR A 153 -7.42 -19.39 -1.00
N ILE A 154 -6.54 -18.53 -0.46
CA ILE A 154 -6.37 -17.17 -0.94
C ILE A 154 -5.77 -17.19 -2.36
N ALA A 155 -4.75 -18.02 -2.61
CA ALA A 155 -4.12 -18.16 -3.92
C ALA A 155 -5.09 -18.68 -5.01
N SER A 156 -6.13 -19.44 -4.65
CA SER A 156 -7.16 -19.90 -5.57
C SER A 156 -8.01 -18.77 -6.16
N VAL A 157 -8.00 -17.59 -5.54
CA VAL A 157 -8.80 -16.42 -5.94
C VAL A 157 -7.92 -15.24 -6.34
N MET A 158 -6.80 -15.03 -5.63
CA MET A 158 -5.88 -13.92 -5.84
C MET A 158 -4.46 -14.45 -6.08
N GLN A 159 -3.91 -14.23 -7.26
CA GLN A 159 -2.53 -14.60 -7.57
C GLN A 159 -1.53 -13.64 -6.91
N THR A 160 -1.77 -12.34 -7.05
CA THR A 160 -0.88 -11.30 -6.52
C THR A 160 -1.67 -10.10 -6.01
N LEU A 161 -1.13 -9.46 -4.99
CA LEU A 161 -1.49 -8.10 -4.59
C LEU A 161 -0.23 -7.24 -4.69
N THR A 162 -0.25 -6.22 -5.54
CA THR A 162 0.87 -5.31 -5.74
C THR A 162 0.51 -3.94 -5.22
N LEU A 163 1.29 -3.42 -4.29
CA LEU A 163 1.19 -2.06 -3.80
C LEU A 163 2.28 -1.23 -4.46
N GLY A 164 1.95 -0.02 -4.90
CA GLY A 164 2.91 0.92 -5.47
C GLY A 164 2.71 2.30 -4.89
N GLY A 165 3.81 3.05 -4.73
CA GLY A 165 3.74 4.38 -4.16
C GLY A 165 5.05 5.14 -4.24
N ARG A 166 5.15 6.20 -3.46
CA ARG A 166 6.34 7.05 -3.40
C ARG A 166 6.95 7.05 -2.00
N ASN A 167 8.27 7.17 -2.00
CA ASN A 167 9.08 7.31 -0.80
C ASN A 167 9.73 8.69 -0.82
N TYR A 168 9.38 9.53 0.14
CA TYR A 168 9.94 10.85 0.36
C TYR A 168 10.95 10.79 1.53
N ALA A 169 11.61 11.90 1.82
CA ALA A 169 12.60 11.94 2.89
C ALA A 169 12.01 11.49 4.25
N THR A 170 10.82 11.98 4.61
CA THR A 170 10.18 11.74 5.92
C THR A 170 8.90 10.93 5.86
N GLU A 171 8.30 10.75 4.67
CA GLU A 171 6.98 10.20 4.46
C GLU A 171 6.98 9.18 3.32
N ALA A 172 5.93 8.36 3.24
CA ALA A 172 5.65 7.50 2.11
C ALA A 172 4.13 7.54 1.81
N SER A 173 3.78 7.28 0.54
CA SER A 173 2.39 7.14 0.11
C SER A 173 2.16 5.78 -0.53
N ILE A 174 0.92 5.31 -0.52
CA ILE A 174 0.43 4.25 -1.40
C ILE A 174 -0.40 4.92 -2.48
N ASP A 175 0.08 4.92 -3.72
CA ASP A 175 -0.56 5.58 -4.84
C ASP A 175 -1.44 4.62 -5.64
N SER A 176 -1.17 3.31 -5.55
CA SER A 176 -1.93 2.29 -6.24
C SER A 176 -1.91 0.93 -5.55
N ILE A 177 -2.98 0.18 -5.77
CA ILE A 177 -3.08 -1.25 -5.46
C ILE A 177 -3.54 -1.97 -6.72
N VAL A 178 -2.87 -3.05 -7.09
CA VAL A 178 -3.25 -3.92 -8.19
C VAL A 178 -3.43 -5.34 -7.66
N MET A 179 -4.64 -5.87 -7.77
CA MET A 179 -4.93 -7.27 -7.50
C MET A 179 -5.03 -8.04 -8.83
N THR A 180 -4.31 -9.14 -8.95
CA THR A 180 -4.47 -10.10 -10.05
C THR A 180 -5.27 -11.28 -9.53
N GLU A 181 -6.46 -11.49 -10.08
CA GLU A 181 -7.30 -12.64 -9.77
C GLU A 181 -6.70 -13.94 -10.32
N ALA A 182 -7.05 -15.09 -9.75
CA ALA A 182 -6.64 -16.40 -10.29
C ALA A 182 -7.11 -16.63 -11.72
N SER A 183 -8.25 -16.04 -12.11
CA SER A 183 -8.77 -15.99 -13.48
C SER A 183 -7.87 -15.19 -14.45
N GLY A 184 -6.92 -14.43 -13.93
CA GLY A 184 -6.05 -13.49 -14.64
C GLY A 184 -6.69 -12.14 -14.95
N ASN A 185 -7.89 -11.84 -14.42
CA ASN A 185 -8.40 -10.49 -14.44
C ASN A 185 -7.57 -9.62 -13.49
N THR A 186 -7.56 -8.31 -13.72
CA THR A 186 -6.89 -7.38 -12.82
C THR A 186 -7.87 -6.33 -12.31
N ILE A 187 -7.70 -5.95 -11.04
CA ILE A 187 -8.40 -4.84 -10.41
C ILE A 187 -7.33 -3.87 -9.93
N LYS A 188 -7.28 -2.70 -10.55
CA LYS A 188 -6.36 -1.62 -10.16
C LYS A 188 -7.15 -0.52 -9.46
N TYR A 189 -6.64 -0.06 -8.34
CA TYR A 189 -7.04 1.16 -7.67
C TYR A 189 -5.92 2.18 -7.82
N ASP A 190 -6.24 3.37 -8.33
CA ASP A 190 -5.37 4.54 -8.29
C ASP A 190 -5.93 5.48 -7.23
N PHE A 191 -5.11 5.86 -6.25
CA PHE A 191 -5.48 6.71 -5.12
C PHE A 191 -5.03 8.15 -5.39
N ILE A 192 -5.96 9.08 -5.23
CA ILE A 192 -5.75 10.50 -5.49
C ILE A 192 -6.31 11.34 -4.33
N ASN A 193 -5.88 12.60 -4.25
CA ASN A 193 -6.37 13.56 -3.25
C ASN A 193 -6.24 13.05 -1.80
N GLN A 194 -5.13 12.38 -1.49
CA GLN A 194 -4.90 11.79 -0.18
C GLN A 194 -4.72 12.85 0.90
N THR A 195 -5.31 12.60 2.05
CA THR A 195 -5.20 13.40 3.27
C THR A 195 -4.95 12.49 4.46
N TYR A 196 -4.32 13.03 5.49
CA TYR A 196 -3.86 12.28 6.67
C TYR A 196 -4.37 12.92 7.96
N PRO A 197 -5.67 12.80 8.28
CA PRO A 197 -6.22 13.36 9.51
C PRO A 197 -5.73 12.59 10.74
N GLU A 198 -5.70 13.26 11.89
CA GLU A 198 -5.30 12.63 13.15
C GLU A 198 -6.40 11.72 13.71
N GLU A 199 -7.69 12.04 13.42
CA GLU A 199 -8.83 11.30 13.92
C GLU A 199 -9.89 11.07 12.85
N LEU A 200 -10.65 9.97 13.00
CA LEU A 200 -11.91 9.75 12.29
C LEU A 200 -13.01 10.64 12.87
N THR A 201 -13.92 11.10 12.03
CA THR A 201 -15.17 11.73 12.49
C THR A 201 -16.04 10.69 13.20
N GLN A 202 -17.00 11.14 14.04
CA GLN A 202 -17.89 10.21 14.75
C GLN A 202 -18.66 9.30 13.79
N ASN A 203 -19.19 9.84 12.69
CA ASN A 203 -19.90 9.06 11.68
C ASN A 203 -19.00 7.97 11.02
N GLU A 204 -17.72 8.25 10.84
CA GLU A 204 -16.76 7.26 10.31
C GLU A 204 -16.45 6.18 11.35
N LYS A 205 -16.27 6.56 12.62
CA LYS A 205 -16.11 5.60 13.74
C LYS A 205 -17.33 4.66 13.83
N ASP A 206 -18.55 5.22 13.75
CA ASP A 206 -19.79 4.44 13.77
C ASP A 206 -19.86 3.43 12.61
N ASN A 207 -19.33 3.79 11.44
CA ASN A 207 -19.26 2.88 10.30
C ASN A 207 -18.32 1.68 10.55
N PHE A 208 -17.24 1.85 11.31
CA PHE A 208 -16.36 0.76 11.70
C PHE A 208 -16.88 -0.04 12.90
N GLY A 209 -17.94 0.44 13.56
CA GLY A 209 -18.52 -0.20 14.74
C GLY A 209 -17.71 0.06 16.02
N SER A 210 -17.02 1.19 16.06
CA SER A 210 -16.14 1.63 17.16
C SER A 210 -16.90 2.57 18.10
#